data_d9721e3274f62a6898c20ff806123fa6
#
_entry.id   d9721e3274f62a6898c20ff806123fa6
#
_cell.length_a   1.000
_cell.length_b   1.000
_cell.length_c   1.000
_cell.angle_alpha   90.00
_cell.angle_beta   90.00
_cell.angle_gamma   90.00
#
_symmetry.space_group_name_H-M   'P 1'
#
loop_
_entity.id
_entity.type
_entity.pdbx_description
1 polymer ?
#
loop_
_entity_poly.entity_id
_entity_poly.type
_entity_poly.pdbx_seq_one_letter_code
_entity_poly.pdbx_strand_id
1 'polypeptide(L)'
;AEARVLMRVQEQMLSPRFGENIIGSIQDHITGTYLLTNTNPTFNETQALDLLRQTGIDQLPEPLAEADGEPAWTGRQLFSELLPSGLDLEFTSSAGDTVIIDDGQLTEGTIDEDAVGAFGGEVVDTVAKQFGKTRARKLINEISALAVRSIMHFGFSIGIDDETIPAAAQEQIDEAVENAEERVQELIETYERGELESLPGRTIDETLEMKIMQTLGKARDSAGDIAEEHFDDENPAVIMARSGARGSMLNLTQMAGAVGQQAVRGERINRGYEDRTLSHFEPNDLSAEAHGFVENSYTGGLTPKEFFFHAMGGREGLVDTAVRTSKSGYLQRRLINALEELESQYDGTVRDTSDTIVQFEFGEDGTSPVEVSSSVDHEIDVDEIADRVIDAEFEDEAEKAEFLGEREPATNLSEHGGNWEVTQ
;
A
#
# COMPACT_ATOMS: atom_id res chain seq x y z
N ALA A 1 32.40 -13.67 -12.73
CA ALA A 1 32.45 -13.65 -11.27
C ALA A 1 31.35 -12.75 -10.72
N GLU A 2 31.31 -11.47 -11.07
CA GLU A 2 30.33 -10.47 -10.59
C GLU A 2 28.88 -10.92 -10.77
N ALA A 3 28.47 -11.31 -11.98
CA ALA A 3 27.12 -11.80 -12.24
C ALA A 3 26.71 -13.00 -11.35
N ARG A 4 27.68 -13.85 -10.97
CA ARG A 4 27.42 -15.02 -10.12
C ARG A 4 27.36 -14.67 -8.62
N VAL A 5 28.04 -13.63 -8.18
CA VAL A 5 28.18 -13.29 -6.77
C VAL A 5 27.30 -12.09 -6.40
N LEU A 6 27.41 -10.97 -7.14
CA LEU A 6 26.74 -9.71 -6.80
C LEU A 6 25.34 -9.57 -7.42
N MET A 7 25.12 -10.13 -8.62
CA MET A 7 23.84 -9.97 -9.34
C MET A 7 22.83 -11.09 -9.06
N ARG A 8 23.03 -11.90 -8.04
CA ARG A 8 22.04 -12.91 -7.63
C ARG A 8 20.81 -12.22 -7.05
N VAL A 9 19.61 -12.77 -7.33
CA VAL A 9 18.35 -12.24 -6.84
C VAL A 9 18.35 -12.05 -5.32
N GLN A 10 18.87 -13.02 -4.57
CA GLN A 10 18.91 -12.94 -3.11
C GLN A 10 19.79 -11.80 -2.57
N GLU A 11 20.78 -11.34 -3.32
CA GLU A 11 21.60 -10.18 -2.90
C GLU A 11 20.89 -8.83 -3.16
N GLN A 12 19.85 -8.86 -3.99
CA GLN A 12 19.07 -7.68 -4.39
C GLN A 12 17.65 -7.70 -3.81
N MET A 13 17.42 -8.44 -2.74
CA MET A 13 16.07 -8.55 -2.13
C MET A 13 15.68 -7.34 -1.33
N LEU A 14 16.65 -6.70 -0.68
CA LEU A 14 16.42 -5.52 0.15
C LEU A 14 16.78 -4.25 -0.61
N SER A 15 15.96 -3.21 -0.45
CA SER A 15 16.17 -1.92 -1.10
C SER A 15 17.31 -1.15 -0.42
N PRO A 16 18.30 -0.66 -1.16
CA PRO A 16 19.31 0.23 -0.60
C PRO A 16 18.75 1.63 -0.24
N ARG A 17 17.50 1.94 -0.63
CA ARG A 17 16.86 3.23 -0.36
C ARG A 17 16.19 3.27 1.02
N PHE A 18 15.49 2.19 1.40
CA PHE A 18 14.66 2.15 2.62
C PHE A 18 14.84 0.86 3.44
N GLY A 19 15.66 -0.09 2.98
CA GLY A 19 16.03 -1.28 3.74
C GLY A 19 15.03 -2.42 3.77
N GLU A 20 13.82 -2.24 3.23
CA GLU A 20 12.78 -3.29 3.18
C GLU A 20 12.88 -4.14 1.93
N ASN A 21 12.16 -5.27 1.91
CA ASN A 21 12.13 -6.16 0.76
C ASN A 21 11.45 -5.52 -0.45
N ILE A 22 12.06 -5.69 -1.64
CA ILE A 22 11.49 -5.28 -2.93
C ILE A 22 10.97 -6.46 -3.74
N ILE A 23 11.23 -7.67 -3.30
CA ILE A 23 10.81 -8.91 -3.94
C ILE A 23 9.88 -9.63 -2.97
N GLY A 24 8.68 -9.91 -3.41
CA GLY A 24 7.65 -10.60 -2.66
C GLY A 24 6.61 -11.22 -3.58
N SER A 25 5.52 -11.67 -3.01
CA SER A 25 4.36 -12.17 -3.73
C SER A 25 3.60 -11.04 -4.40
N ILE A 26 2.92 -11.33 -5.49
CA ILE A 26 2.04 -10.39 -6.22
C ILE A 26 0.80 -11.11 -6.73
N GLN A 27 -0.30 -10.38 -6.88
CA GLN A 27 -1.53 -10.82 -7.54
C GLN A 27 -2.00 -12.21 -7.05
N ASP A 28 -2.04 -13.21 -7.94
CA ASP A 28 -2.56 -14.55 -7.64
C ASP A 28 -1.84 -15.23 -6.47
N HIS A 29 -0.56 -14.93 -6.24
CA HIS A 29 0.18 -15.48 -5.10
C HIS A 29 -0.36 -14.93 -3.77
N ILE A 30 -0.73 -13.65 -3.73
CA ILE A 30 -1.38 -13.03 -2.56
C ILE A 30 -2.78 -13.59 -2.38
N THR A 31 -3.59 -13.64 -3.46
CA THR A 31 -4.94 -14.24 -3.41
C THR A 31 -4.91 -15.68 -2.90
N GLY A 32 -3.94 -16.48 -3.36
CA GLY A 32 -3.82 -17.87 -2.96
C GLY A 32 -3.47 -18.06 -1.49
N THR A 33 -2.59 -17.23 -0.92
CA THR A 33 -2.28 -17.23 0.51
C THR A 33 -3.43 -16.70 1.35
N TYR A 34 -4.12 -15.67 0.86
CA TYR A 34 -5.31 -15.13 1.50
C TYR A 34 -6.43 -16.16 1.61
N LEU A 35 -6.81 -16.81 0.52
CA LEU A 35 -7.84 -17.86 0.51
C LEU A 35 -7.50 -19.04 1.44
N LEU A 36 -6.21 -19.36 1.56
CA LEU A 36 -5.74 -20.43 2.43
C LEU A 36 -5.86 -20.08 3.92
N THR A 37 -5.70 -18.82 4.30
CA THR A 37 -5.55 -18.41 5.71
C THR A 37 -6.73 -17.64 6.28
N ASN A 38 -7.51 -16.94 5.44
CA ASN A 38 -8.63 -16.10 5.87
C ASN A 38 -9.70 -16.91 6.63
N THR A 39 -10.39 -17.81 5.96
CA THR A 39 -11.40 -18.68 6.57
C THR A 39 -10.80 -19.89 7.29
N ASN A 40 -9.49 -20.07 7.20
CA ASN A 40 -8.74 -21.20 7.75
C ASN A 40 -9.37 -22.56 7.43
N PRO A 41 -9.58 -22.89 6.15
CA PRO A 41 -10.25 -24.11 5.73
C PRO A 41 -9.47 -25.35 6.15
N THR A 42 -10.19 -26.48 6.29
CA THR A 42 -9.60 -27.76 6.63
C THR A 42 -9.42 -28.65 5.41
N PHE A 43 -8.33 -29.39 5.36
CA PHE A 43 -7.96 -30.26 4.25
C PHE A 43 -7.72 -31.69 4.75
N ASN A 44 -8.14 -32.69 3.97
CA ASN A 44 -7.75 -34.05 4.22
C ASN A 44 -6.29 -34.33 3.83
N GLU A 45 -5.74 -35.48 4.19
CA GLU A 45 -4.34 -35.84 3.94
C GLU A 45 -3.94 -35.69 2.46
N THR A 46 -4.78 -36.14 1.54
CA THR A 46 -4.50 -36.06 0.10
C THR A 46 -4.45 -34.64 -0.41
N GLN A 47 -5.38 -33.78 0.04
CA GLN A 47 -5.43 -32.37 -0.32
C GLN A 47 -4.25 -31.61 0.27
N ALA A 48 -3.93 -31.84 1.55
CA ALA A 48 -2.79 -31.23 2.22
C ALA A 48 -1.45 -31.58 1.53
N LEU A 49 -1.25 -32.84 1.17
CA LEU A 49 -0.07 -33.29 0.40
C LEU A 49 -0.02 -32.67 -1.01
N ASP A 50 -1.16 -32.52 -1.69
CA ASP A 50 -1.18 -31.87 -3.01
C ASP A 50 -0.86 -30.38 -2.92
N LEU A 51 -1.34 -29.69 -1.89
CA LEU A 51 -1.01 -28.28 -1.61
C LEU A 51 0.49 -28.10 -1.37
N LEU A 52 1.13 -28.95 -0.56
CA LEU A 52 2.56 -28.86 -0.22
C LEU A 52 3.48 -29.49 -1.27
N ARG A 53 2.96 -30.12 -2.30
CA ARG A 53 3.73 -30.95 -3.26
C ARG A 53 4.96 -30.28 -3.89
N GLN A 54 4.96 -28.97 -4.07
CA GLN A 54 6.05 -28.23 -4.72
C GLN A 54 6.87 -27.36 -3.75
N THR A 55 6.53 -27.39 -2.47
CA THR A 55 7.25 -26.61 -1.45
C THR A 55 8.54 -27.30 -0.97
N GLY A 56 8.70 -28.59 -1.29
CA GLY A 56 9.82 -29.40 -0.82
C GLY A 56 9.60 -29.98 0.58
N ILE A 57 8.37 -29.92 1.09
CA ILE A 57 7.95 -30.55 2.34
C ILE A 57 7.39 -31.93 1.98
N ASP A 58 8.05 -32.99 2.44
CA ASP A 58 7.72 -34.37 2.11
C ASP A 58 6.88 -35.06 3.19
N GLN A 59 6.68 -34.45 4.35
CA GLN A 59 5.94 -35.02 5.47
C GLN A 59 4.94 -33.97 6.00
N LEU A 60 3.72 -34.40 6.25
CA LEU A 60 2.73 -33.58 6.91
C LEU A 60 3.03 -33.47 8.41
N PRO A 61 2.77 -32.32 9.04
CA PRO A 61 2.80 -32.19 10.49
C PRO A 61 1.68 -33.03 11.15
N GLU A 62 1.70 -33.10 12.47
CA GLU A 62 0.60 -33.68 13.20
C GLU A 62 -0.69 -32.89 12.97
N PRO A 63 -1.82 -33.52 12.66
CA PRO A 63 -3.06 -32.81 12.38
C PRO A 63 -3.57 -32.07 13.62
N LEU A 64 -3.96 -30.82 13.46
CA LEU A 64 -4.52 -29.99 14.53
C LEU A 64 -6.05 -29.90 14.47
N ALA A 65 -6.69 -30.44 13.43
CA ALA A 65 -8.12 -30.42 13.23
C ALA A 65 -8.67 -31.82 12.94
N GLU A 66 -9.98 -31.98 13.04
CA GLU A 66 -10.73 -33.13 12.59
C GLU A 66 -11.84 -32.68 11.64
N ALA A 67 -11.99 -33.36 10.53
CA ALA A 67 -13.09 -33.18 9.60
C ALA A 67 -13.77 -34.54 9.36
N ASP A 68 -15.07 -34.61 9.58
CA ASP A 68 -15.88 -35.86 9.46
C ASP A 68 -15.37 -37.04 10.31
N GLY A 69 -14.64 -36.74 11.39
CA GLY A 69 -14.04 -37.76 12.28
C GLY A 69 -12.71 -38.32 11.78
N GLU A 70 -12.13 -37.73 10.75
CA GLU A 70 -10.78 -38.03 10.26
C GLU A 70 -9.80 -36.89 10.55
N PRO A 71 -8.49 -37.16 10.68
CA PRO A 71 -7.50 -36.14 10.85
C PRO A 71 -7.51 -35.13 9.69
N ALA A 72 -7.44 -33.84 10.02
CA ALA A 72 -7.43 -32.75 9.04
C ALA A 72 -6.38 -31.70 9.37
N TRP A 73 -5.95 -30.99 8.35
CA TRP A 73 -4.97 -29.92 8.40
C TRP A 73 -5.62 -28.60 8.05
N THR A 74 -5.34 -27.57 8.84
CA THR A 74 -5.86 -26.22 8.55
C THR A 74 -4.96 -25.46 7.58
N GLY A 75 -5.53 -24.47 6.88
CA GLY A 75 -4.76 -23.64 5.97
C GLY A 75 -3.61 -22.89 6.64
N ARG A 76 -3.84 -22.35 7.84
CA ARG A 76 -2.80 -21.68 8.63
C ARG A 76 -1.68 -22.64 9.03
N GLN A 77 -2.03 -23.88 9.40
CA GLN A 77 -1.05 -24.91 9.71
C GLN A 77 -0.16 -25.24 8.51
N LEU A 78 -0.76 -25.40 7.30
CA LEU A 78 0.01 -25.66 6.09
C LEU A 78 0.92 -24.49 5.70
N PHE A 79 0.49 -23.25 5.93
CA PHE A 79 1.34 -22.07 5.72
C PHE A 79 2.50 -22.02 6.72
N SER A 80 2.24 -22.36 7.98
CA SER A 80 3.25 -22.38 9.05
C SER A 80 4.42 -23.30 8.75
N GLU A 81 4.21 -24.41 8.03
CA GLU A 81 5.28 -25.33 7.63
C GLU A 81 6.34 -24.68 6.71
N LEU A 82 6.03 -23.55 6.09
CA LEU A 82 6.97 -22.78 5.28
C LEU A 82 7.84 -21.86 6.11
N LEU A 83 7.40 -21.49 7.31
CA LEU A 83 8.07 -20.51 8.15
C LEU A 83 9.28 -21.12 8.86
N PRO A 84 10.33 -20.35 9.14
CA PRO A 84 11.41 -20.82 9.98
C PRO A 84 10.97 -20.90 11.45
N SER A 85 11.40 -21.92 12.17
CA SER A 85 11.26 -21.97 13.63
C SER A 85 12.02 -20.82 14.29
N GLY A 86 11.43 -20.22 15.33
CA GLY A 86 11.97 -19.04 16.00
C GLY A 86 11.62 -17.72 15.29
N LEU A 87 10.66 -17.72 14.36
CA LEU A 87 10.07 -16.49 13.83
C LEU A 87 8.92 -16.05 14.72
N ASP A 88 9.10 -14.92 15.39
CA ASP A 88 8.06 -14.27 16.19
C ASP A 88 7.73 -12.92 15.54
N LEU A 89 6.45 -12.69 15.25
CA LEU A 89 6.00 -11.50 14.52
C LEU A 89 4.54 -11.18 14.83
N GLU A 90 4.26 -9.91 15.06
CA GLU A 90 2.91 -9.37 15.24
C GLU A 90 2.75 -8.11 14.39
N PHE A 91 1.74 -8.07 13.53
CA PHE A 91 1.43 -6.90 12.67
C PHE A 91 -0.04 -6.90 12.28
N THR A 92 -0.50 -5.79 11.70
CA THR A 92 -1.87 -5.66 11.18
C THR A 92 -1.86 -5.86 9.67
N SER A 93 -2.75 -6.73 9.18
CA SER A 93 -2.92 -7.01 7.75
C SER A 93 -3.67 -5.88 7.03
N SER A 94 -3.59 -5.80 5.70
CA SER A 94 -4.39 -4.89 4.86
C SER A 94 -5.89 -5.08 5.05
N ALA A 95 -6.30 -6.29 5.40
CA ALA A 95 -7.70 -6.62 5.72
C ALA A 95 -8.14 -6.12 7.12
N GLY A 96 -7.21 -5.61 7.94
CA GLY A 96 -7.47 -5.08 9.27
C GLY A 96 -7.37 -6.11 10.40
N ASP A 97 -6.99 -7.34 10.10
CA ASP A 97 -6.80 -8.41 11.09
C ASP A 97 -5.41 -8.31 11.73
N THR A 98 -5.30 -8.64 13.02
CA THR A 98 -4.00 -8.83 13.65
C THR A 98 -3.44 -10.20 13.29
N VAL A 99 -2.26 -10.21 12.70
CA VAL A 99 -1.51 -11.44 12.35
C VAL A 99 -0.51 -11.73 13.45
N ILE A 100 -0.56 -12.93 14.02
CA ILE A 100 0.33 -13.38 15.08
C ILE A 100 1.04 -14.67 14.63
N ILE A 101 2.35 -14.60 14.58
CA ILE A 101 3.24 -15.74 14.33
C ILE A 101 4.09 -15.94 15.60
N ASP A 102 4.05 -17.13 16.19
CA ASP A 102 4.77 -17.52 17.38
C ASP A 102 5.58 -18.79 17.10
N ASP A 103 6.90 -18.73 17.30
CA ASP A 103 7.86 -19.81 16.96
C ASP A 103 7.64 -20.39 15.55
N GLY A 104 7.33 -19.53 14.57
CA GLY A 104 7.07 -19.92 13.18
C GLY A 104 5.69 -20.56 12.93
N GLN A 105 4.77 -20.46 13.89
CA GLN A 105 3.40 -20.94 13.75
C GLN A 105 2.43 -19.75 13.61
N LEU A 106 1.69 -19.71 12.51
CA LEU A 106 0.62 -18.72 12.31
C LEU A 106 -0.58 -19.09 13.17
N THR A 107 -0.72 -18.40 14.31
CA THR A 107 -1.79 -18.65 15.28
C THR A 107 -3.06 -17.89 14.96
N GLU A 108 -2.93 -16.62 14.58
CA GLU A 108 -4.05 -15.73 14.25
C GLU A 108 -3.77 -14.92 13.00
N GLY A 109 -4.83 -14.39 12.38
CA GLY A 109 -4.76 -13.47 11.26
C GLY A 109 -4.75 -14.13 9.89
N THR A 110 -4.64 -13.29 8.86
CA THR A 110 -4.71 -13.65 7.44
C THR A 110 -3.45 -13.20 6.73
N ILE A 111 -2.92 -14.02 5.83
CA ILE A 111 -1.73 -13.70 5.04
C ILE A 111 -2.13 -13.00 3.74
N ASP A 112 -1.81 -11.74 3.63
CA ASP A 112 -2.15 -10.85 2.53
C ASP A 112 -0.91 -10.11 1.96
N GLU A 113 -1.11 -8.95 1.31
CA GLU A 113 -0.03 -8.13 0.73
C GLU A 113 0.95 -7.65 1.80
N ASP A 114 0.47 -7.18 2.95
CA ASP A 114 1.33 -6.68 4.03
C ASP A 114 2.16 -7.80 4.68
N ALA A 115 1.71 -9.05 4.58
CA ALA A 115 2.46 -10.20 5.05
C ALA A 115 3.57 -10.65 4.08
N VAL A 116 3.23 -10.85 2.80
CA VAL A 116 4.12 -11.52 1.83
C VAL A 116 4.36 -10.72 0.56
N GLY A 117 3.82 -9.54 0.46
CA GLY A 117 3.89 -8.69 -0.73
C GLY A 117 5.29 -8.18 -1.06
N ALA A 118 5.41 -7.64 -2.26
CA ALA A 118 6.58 -6.86 -2.65
C ALA A 118 6.48 -5.46 -2.02
N PHE A 119 7.65 -4.88 -1.66
CA PHE A 119 7.74 -3.55 -1.03
C PHE A 119 7.14 -3.48 0.39
N GLY A 120 7.65 -4.27 1.28
CA GLY A 120 7.35 -4.19 2.71
C GLY A 120 6.53 -5.36 3.27
N GLY A 121 6.56 -6.54 2.62
CA GLY A 121 5.93 -7.73 3.21
C GLY A 121 6.64 -8.16 4.49
N GLU A 122 6.00 -7.95 5.65
CA GLU A 122 6.57 -8.10 7.00
C GLU A 122 7.20 -9.49 7.24
N VAL A 123 6.55 -10.55 6.79
CA VAL A 123 7.10 -11.92 6.93
C VAL A 123 8.34 -12.11 6.08
N VAL A 124 8.34 -11.64 4.83
CA VAL A 124 9.47 -11.79 3.92
C VAL A 124 10.64 -10.93 4.37
N ASP A 125 10.37 -9.70 4.81
CA ASP A 125 11.36 -8.76 5.27
C ASP A 125 12.05 -9.25 6.55
N THR A 126 11.27 -9.65 7.55
CA THR A 126 11.78 -10.19 8.82
C THR A 126 12.60 -11.45 8.58
N VAL A 127 12.15 -12.37 7.74
CA VAL A 127 12.93 -13.57 7.40
C VAL A 127 14.21 -13.22 6.65
N ALA A 128 14.21 -12.21 5.78
CA ALA A 128 15.42 -11.77 5.09
C ALA A 128 16.47 -11.19 6.04
N LYS A 129 16.04 -10.45 7.06
CA LYS A 129 16.90 -9.81 8.06
C LYS A 129 17.38 -10.77 9.14
N GLN A 130 16.48 -11.56 9.74
CA GLN A 130 16.83 -12.45 10.87
C GLN A 130 17.42 -13.78 10.42
N PHE A 131 16.89 -14.40 9.36
CA PHE A 131 17.30 -15.74 8.91
C PHE A 131 18.15 -15.71 7.63
N GLY A 132 18.35 -14.53 7.08
CA GLY A 132 19.22 -14.28 5.93
C GLY A 132 18.55 -14.46 4.57
N LYS A 133 19.11 -13.77 3.60
CA LYS A 133 18.59 -13.63 2.22
C LYS A 133 18.40 -14.97 1.48
N THR A 134 19.18 -15.99 1.80
CA THR A 134 19.04 -17.33 1.20
C THR A 134 17.76 -18.03 1.70
N ARG A 135 17.42 -17.89 2.98
CA ARG A 135 16.20 -18.46 3.55
C ARG A 135 14.97 -17.73 3.01
N ALA A 136 15.03 -16.38 2.95
CA ALA A 136 13.95 -15.57 2.37
C ALA A 136 13.66 -15.93 0.91
N ARG A 137 14.72 -16.10 0.08
CA ARG A 137 14.55 -16.58 -1.30
C ARG A 137 13.82 -17.93 -1.36
N LYS A 138 14.18 -18.87 -0.46
CA LYS A 138 13.56 -20.18 -0.39
C LYS A 138 12.09 -20.03 0.02
N LEU A 139 11.80 -19.22 1.03
CA LEU A 139 10.45 -18.93 1.50
C LEU A 139 9.55 -18.36 0.39
N ILE A 140 10.00 -17.37 -0.36
CA ILE A 140 9.23 -16.79 -1.48
C ILE A 140 8.87 -17.86 -2.52
N ASN A 141 9.79 -18.76 -2.85
CA ASN A 141 9.52 -19.85 -3.78
C ASN A 141 8.48 -20.84 -3.21
N GLU A 142 8.58 -21.16 -1.93
CA GLU A 142 7.65 -22.05 -1.23
C GLU A 142 6.26 -21.42 -1.14
N ILE A 143 6.16 -20.14 -0.75
CA ILE A 143 4.90 -19.38 -0.75
C ILE A 143 4.28 -19.36 -2.14
N SER A 144 5.05 -19.05 -3.18
CA SER A 144 4.54 -19.03 -4.55
C SER A 144 4.00 -20.40 -4.99
N ALA A 145 4.69 -21.47 -4.64
CA ALA A 145 4.25 -22.82 -4.95
C ALA A 145 2.94 -23.19 -4.23
N LEU A 146 2.86 -22.88 -2.93
CA LEU A 146 1.65 -23.12 -2.12
C LEU A 146 0.49 -22.27 -2.62
N ALA A 147 0.68 -20.98 -2.87
CA ALA A 147 -0.36 -20.08 -3.35
C ALA A 147 -0.97 -20.50 -4.68
N VAL A 148 -0.15 -20.90 -5.65
CA VAL A 148 -0.64 -21.42 -6.94
C VAL A 148 -1.47 -22.68 -6.75
N ARG A 149 -1.06 -23.57 -5.86
CA ARG A 149 -1.83 -24.79 -5.54
C ARG A 149 -3.13 -24.46 -4.83
N SER A 150 -3.13 -23.49 -3.93
CA SER A 150 -4.34 -23.02 -3.24
C SER A 150 -5.38 -22.49 -4.24
N ILE A 151 -4.98 -21.61 -5.17
CA ILE A 151 -5.89 -21.11 -6.22
C ILE A 151 -6.40 -22.25 -7.10
N MET A 152 -5.54 -23.20 -7.47
CA MET A 152 -5.98 -24.37 -8.27
C MET A 152 -6.97 -25.25 -7.51
N HIS A 153 -6.87 -25.32 -6.18
CA HIS A 153 -7.77 -26.10 -5.35
C HIS A 153 -9.14 -25.42 -5.18
N PHE A 154 -9.14 -24.12 -4.83
CA PHE A 154 -10.39 -23.37 -4.62
C PHE A 154 -11.08 -23.01 -5.93
N GLY A 155 -10.31 -22.75 -6.98
CA GLY A 155 -10.77 -22.02 -8.14
C GLY A 155 -10.93 -20.52 -7.84
N PHE A 156 -10.61 -19.67 -8.79
CA PHE A 156 -10.80 -18.24 -8.63
C PHE A 156 -11.13 -17.61 -9.98
N SER A 157 -12.25 -16.92 -10.05
CA SER A 157 -12.72 -16.25 -11.26
C SER A 157 -13.63 -15.11 -10.87
N ILE A 158 -13.67 -14.06 -11.67
CA ILE A 158 -14.54 -12.91 -11.50
C ILE A 158 -15.51 -12.82 -12.67
N GLY A 159 -16.78 -12.57 -12.39
CA GLY A 159 -17.82 -12.36 -13.35
C GLY A 159 -18.48 -10.99 -13.21
N ILE A 160 -19.29 -10.59 -14.18
CA ILE A 160 -20.06 -9.32 -14.11
C ILE A 160 -21.08 -9.37 -12.96
N ASP A 161 -21.59 -10.54 -12.63
CA ASP A 161 -22.55 -10.71 -11.54
C ASP A 161 -21.95 -10.39 -10.17
N ASP A 162 -20.63 -10.57 -10.01
CA ASP A 162 -19.88 -10.25 -8.79
C ASP A 162 -19.77 -8.75 -8.55
N GLU A 163 -20.00 -7.93 -9.58
CA GLU A 163 -19.98 -6.47 -9.53
C GLU A 163 -21.39 -5.85 -9.35
N THR A 164 -22.41 -6.68 -9.15
CA THR A 164 -23.79 -6.24 -9.07
C THR A 164 -24.25 -6.15 -7.62
N ILE A 165 -24.82 -4.99 -7.25
CA ILE A 165 -25.40 -4.76 -5.94
C ILE A 165 -26.94 -4.92 -5.97
N PRO A 166 -27.58 -5.23 -4.83
CA PRO A 166 -29.05 -5.27 -4.73
C PRO A 166 -29.71 -3.93 -5.04
N ALA A 167 -30.93 -3.95 -5.58
CA ALA A 167 -31.66 -2.73 -5.90
C ALA A 167 -31.90 -1.81 -4.68
N ALA A 168 -32.00 -2.37 -3.47
CA ALA A 168 -32.16 -1.59 -2.25
C ALA A 168 -30.88 -0.79 -1.90
N ALA A 169 -29.68 -1.34 -2.22
CA ALA A 169 -28.44 -0.61 -2.07
C ALA A 169 -28.31 0.50 -3.11
N GLN A 170 -28.74 0.23 -4.36
CA GLN A 170 -28.76 1.24 -5.40
C GLN A 170 -29.65 2.44 -5.03
N GLU A 171 -30.84 2.20 -4.46
CA GLU A 171 -31.72 3.28 -3.98
C GLU A 171 -31.04 4.14 -2.89
N GLN A 172 -30.28 3.54 -1.99
CA GLN A 172 -29.53 4.27 -0.97
C GLN A 172 -28.38 5.09 -1.55
N ILE A 173 -27.70 4.57 -2.56
CA ILE A 173 -26.65 5.28 -3.29
C ILE A 173 -27.22 6.47 -4.03
N ASP A 174 -28.33 6.27 -4.75
CA ASP A 174 -29.02 7.35 -5.48
C ASP A 174 -29.46 8.47 -4.51
N GLU A 175 -30.00 8.13 -3.33
CA GLU A 175 -30.36 9.09 -2.28
C GLU A 175 -29.10 9.83 -1.73
N ALA A 176 -28.00 9.15 -1.54
CA ALA A 176 -26.76 9.78 -1.06
C ALA A 176 -26.17 10.76 -2.09
N VAL A 177 -26.27 10.44 -3.37
CA VAL A 177 -25.84 11.30 -4.48
C VAL A 177 -26.77 12.50 -4.61
N GLU A 178 -28.10 12.32 -4.59
CA GLU A 178 -29.09 13.41 -4.66
C GLU A 178 -28.91 14.41 -3.50
N ASN A 179 -28.74 13.93 -2.27
CA ASN A 179 -28.44 14.76 -1.11
C ASN A 179 -27.14 15.59 -1.27
N ALA A 180 -26.13 15.03 -1.92
CA ALA A 180 -24.89 15.74 -2.18
C ALA A 180 -25.05 16.81 -3.27
N GLU A 181 -25.86 16.55 -4.30
CA GLU A 181 -26.17 17.52 -5.34
C GLU A 181 -27.01 18.69 -4.78
N GLU A 182 -28.01 18.43 -3.92
CA GLU A 182 -28.73 19.46 -3.19
C GLU A 182 -27.78 20.33 -2.36
N ARG A 183 -26.84 19.71 -1.68
CA ARG A 183 -25.84 20.44 -0.90
C ARG A 183 -24.91 21.30 -1.75
N VAL A 184 -24.53 20.82 -2.93
CA VAL A 184 -23.75 21.61 -3.91
C VAL A 184 -24.58 22.82 -4.37
N GLN A 185 -25.86 22.63 -4.64
CA GLN A 185 -26.75 23.72 -5.05
C GLN A 185 -26.90 24.80 -3.95
N GLU A 186 -27.02 24.40 -2.67
CA GLU A 186 -27.00 25.32 -1.53
C GLU A 186 -25.68 26.13 -1.44
N LEU A 187 -24.54 25.48 -1.72
CA LEU A 187 -23.23 26.15 -1.73
C LEU A 187 -23.16 27.20 -2.86
N ILE A 188 -23.66 26.86 -4.04
CA ILE A 188 -23.74 27.79 -5.20
C ILE A 188 -24.65 28.99 -4.86
N GLU A 189 -25.81 28.75 -4.31
CA GLU A 189 -26.73 29.85 -3.90
C GLU A 189 -26.09 30.74 -2.82
N THR A 190 -25.36 30.17 -1.87
CA THR A 190 -24.66 30.92 -0.83
C THR A 190 -23.54 31.78 -1.43
N TYR A 191 -22.84 31.26 -2.43
CA TYR A 191 -21.86 32.00 -3.20
C TYR A 191 -22.46 33.15 -3.98
N GLU A 192 -23.57 32.92 -4.70
CA GLU A 192 -24.25 33.94 -5.47
C GLU A 192 -24.82 35.07 -4.60
N ARG A 193 -25.23 34.75 -3.37
CA ARG A 193 -25.66 35.75 -2.37
C ARG A 193 -24.49 36.54 -1.76
N GLY A 194 -23.24 36.10 -2.02
CA GLY A 194 -22.03 36.72 -1.45
C GLY A 194 -21.85 36.43 0.05
N GLU A 195 -22.47 35.41 0.57
CA GLU A 195 -22.43 34.99 1.97
C GLU A 195 -21.34 33.93 2.24
N LEU A 196 -20.64 33.46 1.20
CA LEU A 196 -19.58 32.45 1.34
C LEU A 196 -18.32 33.09 1.91
N GLU A 197 -17.87 32.63 3.07
CA GLU A 197 -16.62 33.03 3.67
C GLU A 197 -15.44 32.33 2.99
N SER A 198 -14.41 33.12 2.61
CA SER A 198 -13.18 32.58 2.03
C SER A 198 -12.33 31.87 3.08
N LEU A 199 -11.72 30.76 2.70
CA LEU A 199 -10.72 30.09 3.53
C LEU A 199 -9.41 30.88 3.57
N PRO A 200 -8.64 30.79 4.68
CA PRO A 200 -7.36 31.49 4.80
C PRO A 200 -6.42 31.19 3.63
N GLY A 201 -5.98 32.24 2.95
CA GLY A 201 -5.04 32.14 1.83
C GLY A 201 -5.64 31.75 0.47
N ARG A 202 -6.98 31.70 0.34
CA ARG A 202 -7.69 31.36 -0.91
C ARG A 202 -8.70 32.43 -1.31
N THR A 203 -9.00 32.47 -2.60
CA THR A 203 -10.10 33.29 -3.11
C THR A 203 -11.47 32.65 -2.77
N ILE A 204 -12.55 33.42 -2.93
CA ILE A 204 -13.91 32.92 -2.71
C ILE A 204 -14.22 31.81 -3.74
N ASP A 205 -13.80 31.97 -4.99
CA ASP A 205 -14.01 31.01 -6.07
C ASP A 205 -13.25 29.70 -5.78
N GLU A 206 -11.99 29.78 -5.37
CA GLU A 206 -11.20 28.58 -4.99
C GLU A 206 -11.81 27.89 -3.77
N THR A 207 -12.40 28.64 -2.85
CA THR A 207 -13.08 28.09 -1.68
C THR A 207 -14.35 27.34 -2.07
N LEU A 208 -15.14 27.91 -2.98
CA LEU A 208 -16.33 27.26 -3.52
C LEU A 208 -15.97 25.93 -4.19
N GLU A 209 -15.02 25.96 -5.14
CA GLU A 209 -14.58 24.77 -5.87
C GLU A 209 -14.10 23.66 -4.94
N MET A 210 -13.32 24.01 -3.92
CA MET A 210 -12.85 23.03 -2.94
C MET A 210 -13.98 22.42 -2.12
N LYS A 211 -14.94 23.25 -1.66
CA LYS A 211 -16.10 22.75 -0.89
C LYS A 211 -16.99 21.85 -1.74
N ILE A 212 -17.19 22.17 -3.02
CA ILE A 212 -17.94 21.32 -3.96
C ILE A 212 -17.20 19.99 -4.16
N MET A 213 -15.91 20.02 -4.45
CA MET A 213 -15.11 18.79 -4.62
C MET A 213 -15.15 17.92 -3.35
N GLN A 214 -15.06 18.53 -2.17
CA GLN A 214 -15.15 17.80 -0.91
C GLN A 214 -16.54 17.16 -0.70
N THR A 215 -17.61 17.87 -1.04
CA THR A 215 -18.97 17.34 -0.92
C THR A 215 -19.21 16.18 -1.86
N LEU A 216 -18.80 16.31 -3.13
CA LEU A 216 -18.93 15.27 -4.14
C LEU A 216 -17.99 14.07 -3.88
N GLY A 217 -16.80 14.32 -3.30
CA GLY A 217 -15.89 13.27 -2.84
C GLY A 217 -16.54 12.43 -1.74
N LYS A 218 -17.15 13.07 -0.74
CA LYS A 218 -17.86 12.37 0.33
C LYS A 218 -19.05 11.55 -0.19
N ALA A 219 -19.78 12.05 -1.20
CA ALA A 219 -20.86 11.30 -1.80
C ALA A 219 -20.39 10.01 -2.47
N ARG A 220 -19.28 10.08 -3.23
CA ARG A 220 -18.64 8.89 -3.81
C ARG A 220 -18.18 7.91 -2.73
N ASP A 221 -17.55 8.41 -1.68
CA ASP A 221 -17.04 7.56 -0.58
C ASP A 221 -18.23 6.89 0.14
N SER A 222 -19.31 7.63 0.45
CA SER A 222 -20.55 7.05 1.01
C SER A 222 -21.19 6.02 0.08
N ALA A 223 -21.20 6.27 -1.23
CA ALA A 223 -21.67 5.27 -2.20
C ALA A 223 -20.78 4.00 -2.18
N GLY A 224 -19.49 4.17 -1.92
CA GLY A 224 -18.56 3.07 -1.74
C GLY A 224 -18.84 2.26 -0.49
N ASP A 225 -19.03 2.92 0.64
CA ASP A 225 -19.35 2.29 1.92
C ASP A 225 -20.66 1.46 1.83
N ILE A 226 -21.70 2.06 1.20
CA ILE A 226 -22.98 1.36 0.97
C ILE A 226 -22.79 0.14 0.07
N ALA A 227 -21.99 0.25 -0.98
CA ALA A 227 -21.72 -0.86 -1.88
C ALA A 227 -20.93 -1.97 -1.15
N GLU A 228 -19.93 -1.60 -0.35
CA GLU A 228 -19.12 -2.55 0.43
C GLU A 228 -19.94 -3.33 1.44
N GLU A 229 -20.87 -2.69 2.15
CA GLU A 229 -21.76 -3.36 3.10
C GLU A 229 -22.67 -4.42 2.45
N HIS A 230 -22.89 -4.34 1.13
CA HIS A 230 -23.79 -5.24 0.40
C HIS A 230 -23.07 -6.28 -0.44
N PHE A 231 -21.75 -6.21 -0.55
CA PHE A 231 -20.97 -7.28 -1.16
C PHE A 231 -20.77 -8.43 -0.17
N ASP A 232 -20.77 -9.65 -0.69
CA ASP A 232 -20.44 -10.84 0.08
C ASP A 232 -18.92 -10.89 0.34
N ASP A 233 -18.54 -11.29 1.54
CA ASP A 233 -17.12 -11.48 1.89
C ASP A 233 -16.43 -12.57 1.03
N GLU A 234 -17.20 -13.51 0.46
CA GLU A 234 -16.71 -14.53 -0.48
C GLU A 234 -16.62 -14.03 -1.93
N ASN A 235 -17.04 -12.78 -2.20
CA ASN A 235 -17.00 -12.19 -3.54
C ASN A 235 -15.55 -12.08 -4.03
N PRO A 236 -15.19 -12.64 -5.21
CA PRO A 236 -13.83 -12.62 -5.72
C PRO A 236 -13.25 -11.21 -5.91
N ALA A 237 -14.06 -10.23 -6.28
CA ALA A 237 -13.62 -8.84 -6.44
C ALA A 237 -13.25 -8.21 -5.09
N VAL A 238 -14.05 -8.47 -4.04
CA VAL A 238 -13.77 -8.03 -2.67
C VAL A 238 -12.51 -8.70 -2.13
N ILE A 239 -12.37 -10.01 -2.34
CA ILE A 239 -11.17 -10.76 -1.95
C ILE A 239 -9.91 -10.17 -2.59
N MET A 240 -9.94 -9.85 -3.89
CA MET A 240 -8.79 -9.23 -4.56
C MET A 240 -8.45 -7.85 -4.00
N ALA A 241 -9.46 -7.05 -3.69
CA ALA A 241 -9.26 -5.70 -3.18
C ALA A 241 -8.76 -5.70 -1.73
N ARG A 242 -9.37 -6.51 -0.85
CA ARG A 242 -9.00 -6.59 0.57
C ARG A 242 -7.67 -7.28 0.81
N SER A 243 -7.34 -8.29 0.02
CA SER A 243 -6.04 -8.96 0.12
C SER A 243 -4.87 -8.13 -0.43
N GLY A 244 -5.13 -6.99 -1.08
CA GLY A 244 -4.11 -6.21 -1.77
C GLY A 244 -3.59 -6.83 -3.07
N ALA A 245 -4.16 -7.97 -3.49
CA ALA A 245 -3.67 -8.68 -4.67
C ALA A 245 -3.83 -7.86 -5.95
N ARG A 246 -5.01 -7.24 -6.14
CA ARG A 246 -5.28 -6.39 -7.30
C ARG A 246 -6.52 -5.53 -7.11
N GLY A 247 -6.42 -4.27 -7.54
CA GLY A 247 -7.52 -3.32 -7.43
C GLY A 247 -7.61 -2.70 -6.03
N SER A 248 -8.71 -2.03 -5.79
CA SER A 248 -9.05 -1.42 -4.49
C SER A 248 -10.55 -1.34 -4.34
N MET A 249 -11.06 -1.13 -3.13
CA MET A 249 -12.50 -0.91 -2.90
C MET A 249 -13.04 0.26 -3.73
N LEU A 250 -12.22 1.28 -4.01
CA LEU A 250 -12.59 2.38 -4.92
C LEU A 250 -12.97 1.88 -6.33
N ASN A 251 -12.31 0.84 -6.83
CA ASN A 251 -12.66 0.28 -8.14
C ASN A 251 -14.05 -0.38 -8.10
N LEU A 252 -14.37 -1.11 -7.03
CA LEU A 252 -15.69 -1.71 -6.83
C LEU A 252 -16.77 -0.61 -6.67
N THR A 253 -16.46 0.46 -5.93
CA THR A 253 -17.32 1.65 -5.83
C THR A 253 -17.64 2.23 -7.20
N GLN A 254 -16.65 2.36 -8.07
CA GLN A 254 -16.88 2.88 -9.42
C GLN A 254 -17.62 1.90 -10.32
N MET A 255 -17.45 0.61 -10.11
CA MET A 255 -18.16 -0.43 -10.85
C MET A 255 -19.64 -0.50 -10.47
N ALA A 256 -19.95 -0.53 -9.19
CA ALA A 256 -21.28 -0.80 -8.66
C ALA A 256 -22.02 0.46 -8.15
N GLY A 257 -21.32 1.42 -7.56
CA GLY A 257 -21.90 2.61 -6.92
C GLY A 257 -21.93 3.83 -7.85
N ALA A 258 -20.89 4.68 -7.77
CA ALA A 258 -20.77 5.89 -8.58
C ALA A 258 -19.34 6.10 -9.04
N VAL A 259 -19.14 6.54 -10.28
CA VAL A 259 -17.79 6.86 -10.81
C VAL A 259 -17.23 8.11 -10.14
N GLY A 260 -18.08 9.08 -9.81
CA GLY A 260 -17.68 10.26 -9.07
C GLY A 260 -17.11 11.39 -9.93
N GLN A 261 -16.57 12.41 -9.25
CA GLN A 261 -16.08 13.63 -9.89
C GLN A 261 -14.89 13.36 -10.81
N GLN A 262 -15.02 13.80 -12.05
CA GLN A 262 -13.92 13.80 -13.01
C GLN A 262 -13.10 15.09 -12.87
N ALA A 263 -11.79 14.94 -12.83
CA ALA A 263 -10.89 16.07 -12.68
C ALA A 263 -9.86 16.12 -13.81
N VAL A 264 -9.46 17.33 -14.19
CA VAL A 264 -8.40 17.59 -15.14
C VAL A 264 -7.43 18.57 -14.50
N ARG A 265 -6.17 18.18 -14.31
CA ARG A 265 -5.12 18.92 -13.60
C ARG A 265 -5.44 19.24 -12.14
N GLY A 266 -6.18 18.33 -11.49
CA GLY A 266 -6.58 18.49 -10.09
C GLY A 266 -7.78 19.43 -9.85
N GLU A 267 -8.38 19.95 -10.91
CA GLU A 267 -9.55 20.82 -10.85
C GLU A 267 -10.75 20.14 -11.51
N ARG A 268 -11.99 20.54 -11.12
CA ARG A 268 -13.19 20.14 -11.85
C ARG A 268 -13.07 20.58 -13.30
N ILE A 269 -13.74 19.89 -14.21
CA ILE A 269 -13.69 20.21 -15.64
C ILE A 269 -14.27 21.62 -15.83
N ASN A 270 -13.45 22.56 -16.28
CA ASN A 270 -13.78 23.97 -16.43
C ASN A 270 -13.52 24.52 -17.85
N ARG A 271 -13.05 23.68 -18.78
CA ARG A 271 -12.66 24.12 -20.12
C ARG A 271 -13.51 23.43 -21.18
N GLY A 272 -13.92 24.19 -22.15
CA GLY A 272 -14.69 23.72 -23.28
C GLY A 272 -15.09 24.89 -24.17
N TYR A 273 -16.19 25.54 -23.86
CA TYR A 273 -16.67 26.75 -24.52
C TYR A 273 -16.40 27.97 -23.62
N GLU A 274 -16.80 29.18 -24.09
CA GLU A 274 -16.77 30.36 -23.27
C GLU A 274 -17.85 30.23 -22.17
N ASP A 275 -17.42 30.35 -20.93
CA ASP A 275 -18.24 30.30 -19.70
C ASP A 275 -19.05 28.98 -19.49
N ARG A 276 -18.74 27.89 -20.15
CA ARG A 276 -19.34 26.56 -19.96
C ARG A 276 -18.50 25.44 -20.53
N THR A 277 -18.70 24.24 -20.06
CA THR A 277 -17.94 23.04 -20.47
C THR A 277 -18.47 22.45 -21.78
N LEU A 278 -19.78 22.29 -21.89
CA LEU A 278 -20.46 21.77 -23.07
C LEU A 278 -21.59 22.70 -23.51
N SER A 279 -22.02 22.59 -24.77
CA SER A 279 -23.13 23.36 -25.33
C SER A 279 -24.50 23.00 -24.72
N HIS A 280 -24.56 21.91 -23.95
CA HIS A 280 -25.77 21.44 -23.29
C HIS A 280 -26.10 22.21 -22.00
N PHE A 281 -25.08 22.84 -21.41
CA PHE A 281 -25.22 23.60 -20.16
C PHE A 281 -25.37 25.09 -20.42
N GLU A 282 -25.99 25.79 -19.48
CA GLU A 282 -26.07 27.24 -19.53
C GLU A 282 -24.69 27.89 -19.27
N PRO A 283 -24.46 29.12 -19.74
CA PRO A 283 -23.25 29.87 -19.37
C PRO A 283 -23.20 30.12 -17.85
N ASN A 284 -22.03 29.91 -17.24
CA ASN A 284 -21.77 30.02 -15.80
C ASN A 284 -22.54 29.02 -14.92
N ASP A 285 -22.96 27.90 -15.48
CA ASP A 285 -23.51 26.80 -14.69
C ASP A 285 -22.38 26.12 -13.86
N LEU A 286 -22.49 26.24 -12.53
CA LEU A 286 -21.53 25.68 -11.56
C LEU A 286 -21.98 24.34 -10.98
N SER A 287 -23.07 23.76 -11.46
CA SER A 287 -23.62 22.50 -10.98
C SER A 287 -22.63 21.35 -11.06
N ALA A 288 -22.91 20.28 -10.31
CA ALA A 288 -22.06 19.08 -10.29
C ALA A 288 -21.96 18.45 -11.69
N GLU A 289 -23.11 18.26 -12.36
CA GLU A 289 -23.19 17.68 -13.70
C GLU A 289 -22.42 18.52 -14.74
N ALA A 290 -22.57 19.86 -14.70
CA ALA A 290 -21.94 20.76 -15.68
C ALA A 290 -20.41 20.73 -15.61
N HIS A 291 -19.84 20.38 -14.46
CA HIS A 291 -18.41 20.33 -14.22
C HIS A 291 -17.83 18.90 -14.09
N GLY A 292 -18.58 17.90 -14.59
CA GLY A 292 -18.06 16.55 -14.79
C GLY A 292 -18.19 15.63 -13.58
N PHE A 293 -19.21 15.82 -12.75
CA PHE A 293 -19.62 14.80 -11.81
C PHE A 293 -20.34 13.67 -12.56
N VAL A 294 -19.98 12.42 -12.28
CA VAL A 294 -20.54 11.21 -12.86
C VAL A 294 -21.26 10.47 -11.73
N GLU A 295 -22.58 10.57 -11.73
CA GLU A 295 -23.44 9.94 -10.73
C GLU A 295 -23.61 8.42 -10.96
N ASN A 296 -23.59 8.02 -12.22
CA ASN A 296 -23.79 6.64 -12.60
C ASN A 296 -22.53 5.78 -12.37
N SER A 297 -22.77 4.47 -12.19
CA SER A 297 -21.74 3.44 -12.13
C SER A 297 -21.44 2.86 -13.52
N TYR A 298 -20.34 2.07 -13.64
CA TYR A 298 -20.06 1.38 -14.90
C TYR A 298 -21.09 0.28 -15.20
N THR A 299 -21.60 -0.42 -14.19
CA THR A 299 -22.64 -1.46 -14.37
C THR A 299 -23.99 -0.84 -14.74
N GLY A 300 -24.34 0.31 -14.18
CA GLY A 300 -25.54 1.08 -14.55
C GLY A 300 -25.46 1.70 -15.92
N GLY A 301 -24.24 1.97 -16.41
CA GLY A 301 -23.96 2.62 -17.69
C GLY A 301 -23.98 4.14 -17.62
N LEU A 302 -23.02 4.77 -18.28
CA LEU A 302 -22.83 6.23 -18.28
C LEU A 302 -23.71 6.90 -19.33
N THR A 303 -24.27 8.06 -19.01
CA THR A 303 -24.93 8.94 -19.99
C THR A 303 -23.90 9.48 -21.00
N PRO A 304 -24.33 9.98 -22.17
CA PRO A 304 -23.39 10.55 -23.16
C PRO A 304 -22.54 11.72 -22.63
N LYS A 305 -23.09 12.55 -21.73
CA LYS A 305 -22.39 13.68 -21.10
C LYS A 305 -21.34 13.16 -20.12
N GLU A 306 -21.70 12.27 -19.24
CA GLU A 306 -20.82 11.62 -18.27
C GLU A 306 -19.68 10.88 -18.95
N PHE A 307 -20.00 10.09 -19.98
CA PHE A 307 -18.97 9.39 -20.76
C PHE A 307 -17.97 10.36 -21.38
N PHE A 308 -18.43 11.50 -21.90
CA PHE A 308 -17.53 12.50 -22.46
C PHE A 308 -16.58 13.08 -21.41
N PHE A 309 -17.10 13.46 -20.24
CA PHE A 309 -16.28 13.96 -19.14
C PHE A 309 -15.32 12.90 -18.59
N HIS A 310 -15.79 11.67 -18.47
CA HIS A 310 -14.96 10.55 -18.08
C HIS A 310 -13.81 10.29 -19.09
N ALA A 311 -14.12 10.40 -20.38
CA ALA A 311 -13.10 10.28 -21.42
C ALA A 311 -12.07 11.42 -21.38
N MET A 312 -12.45 12.63 -20.96
CA MET A 312 -11.51 13.75 -20.74
C MET A 312 -10.55 13.46 -19.59
N GLY A 313 -11.07 13.02 -18.43
CA GLY A 313 -10.27 12.64 -17.28
C GLY A 313 -9.35 11.45 -17.58
N GLY A 314 -9.88 10.41 -18.22
CA GLY A 314 -9.10 9.24 -18.63
C GLY A 314 -7.98 9.58 -19.62
N ARG A 315 -8.23 10.49 -20.55
CA ARG A 315 -7.19 10.96 -21.51
C ARG A 315 -6.05 11.67 -20.79
N GLU A 316 -6.35 12.49 -19.79
CA GLU A 316 -5.31 13.13 -18.99
C GLU A 316 -4.41 12.09 -18.29
N GLY A 317 -5.02 11.10 -17.66
CA GLY A 317 -4.28 10.01 -17.02
C GLY A 317 -3.36 9.25 -17.99
N LEU A 318 -3.85 8.94 -19.20
CA LEU A 318 -3.05 8.29 -20.24
C LEU A 318 -1.89 9.18 -20.70
N VAL A 319 -2.13 10.47 -20.94
CA VAL A 319 -1.09 11.44 -21.33
C VAL A 319 -0.07 11.63 -20.22
N ASP A 320 -0.49 11.79 -18.97
CA ASP A 320 0.41 11.93 -17.83
C ASP A 320 1.31 10.70 -17.67
N THR A 321 0.75 9.50 -17.75
CA THR A 321 1.52 8.25 -17.71
C THR A 321 2.58 8.20 -18.82
N ALA A 322 2.22 8.50 -20.04
CA ALA A 322 3.14 8.48 -21.18
C ALA A 322 4.26 9.52 -21.04
N VAL A 323 3.93 10.74 -20.61
CA VAL A 323 4.92 11.83 -20.43
C VAL A 323 5.80 11.55 -19.21
N ARG A 324 5.23 11.07 -18.10
CA ARG A 324 5.96 10.74 -16.87
C ARG A 324 6.97 9.64 -17.11
N THR A 325 6.60 8.59 -17.86
CA THR A 325 7.51 7.50 -18.25
C THR A 325 8.73 8.04 -19.00
N SER A 326 8.52 8.92 -19.97
CA SER A 326 9.62 9.53 -20.73
C SER A 326 10.50 10.43 -19.86
N LYS A 327 9.90 11.29 -19.02
CA LYS A 327 10.64 12.19 -18.13
C LYS A 327 11.44 11.43 -17.07
N SER A 328 10.83 10.40 -16.44
CA SER A 328 11.52 9.58 -15.45
C SER A 328 12.67 8.79 -16.06
N GLY A 329 12.51 8.24 -17.26
CA GLY A 329 13.57 7.55 -17.98
C GLY A 329 14.74 8.49 -18.35
N TYR A 330 14.46 9.72 -18.78
CA TYR A 330 15.49 10.71 -19.06
C TYR A 330 16.22 11.15 -17.77
N LEU A 331 15.48 11.37 -16.68
CA LEU A 331 16.07 11.68 -15.37
C LEU A 331 16.95 10.53 -14.87
N GLN A 332 16.45 9.29 -14.93
CA GLN A 332 17.22 8.11 -14.54
C GLN A 332 18.54 8.00 -15.32
N ARG A 333 18.50 8.18 -16.66
CA ARG A 333 19.72 8.15 -17.47
C ARG A 333 20.73 9.22 -17.04
N ARG A 334 20.27 10.45 -16.77
CA ARG A 334 21.14 11.51 -16.30
C ARG A 334 21.75 11.25 -14.93
N LEU A 335 20.93 10.69 -13.99
CA LEU A 335 21.41 10.32 -12.66
C LEU A 335 22.43 9.20 -12.74
N ILE A 336 22.16 8.15 -13.51
CA ILE A 336 23.11 7.06 -13.68
C ILE A 336 24.45 7.61 -14.22
N ASN A 337 24.41 8.40 -15.29
CA ASN A 337 25.64 8.97 -15.87
C ASN A 337 26.39 9.92 -14.91
N ALA A 338 25.70 10.52 -13.94
CA ALA A 338 26.33 11.40 -12.94
C ALA A 338 26.90 10.63 -11.74
N LEU A 339 26.32 9.47 -11.44
CA LEU A 339 26.66 8.70 -10.23
C LEU A 339 27.50 7.45 -10.52
N GLU A 340 27.62 7.02 -11.80
CA GLU A 340 28.33 5.79 -12.18
C GLU A 340 29.85 5.81 -11.86
N GLU A 341 30.39 6.99 -11.67
CA GLU A 341 31.79 7.18 -11.33
C GLU A 341 32.05 7.27 -9.81
N LEU A 342 30.98 7.26 -8.98
CA LEU A 342 31.10 7.39 -7.55
C LEU A 342 31.15 6.01 -6.88
N GLU A 343 32.11 5.79 -6.00
CA GLU A 343 32.29 4.56 -5.25
C GLU A 343 32.60 4.84 -3.79
N SER A 344 31.97 4.07 -2.89
CA SER A 344 32.31 4.08 -1.47
C SER A 344 33.61 3.33 -1.22
N GLN A 345 34.55 3.94 -0.52
CA GLN A 345 35.85 3.39 -0.18
C GLN A 345 35.82 2.74 1.21
N TYR A 346 36.85 1.92 1.51
CA TYR A 346 36.99 1.23 2.80
C TYR A 346 37.18 2.17 4.01
N ASP A 347 37.51 3.44 3.77
CA ASP A 347 37.64 4.48 4.79
C ASP A 347 36.33 5.22 5.06
N GLY A 348 35.19 4.74 4.49
CA GLY A 348 33.87 5.37 4.64
C GLY A 348 33.61 6.55 3.71
N THR A 349 34.64 7.04 2.99
CA THR A 349 34.48 8.17 2.05
C THR A 349 33.86 7.71 0.73
N VAL A 350 33.15 8.61 0.05
CA VAL A 350 32.71 8.42 -1.33
C VAL A 350 33.61 9.24 -2.25
N ARG A 351 34.19 8.59 -3.25
CA ARG A 351 35.14 9.21 -4.19
C ARG A 351 34.74 8.99 -5.64
N ASP A 352 35.21 9.89 -6.49
CA ASP A 352 35.14 9.75 -7.94
C ASP A 352 36.34 8.95 -8.50
N THR A 353 36.34 8.70 -9.81
CA THR A 353 37.43 8.00 -10.51
C THR A 353 38.77 8.74 -10.45
N SER A 354 38.82 9.99 -10.02
CA SER A 354 40.02 10.82 -9.82
C SER A 354 40.51 10.83 -8.37
N ASP A 355 39.94 9.98 -7.49
CA ASP A 355 40.20 9.97 -6.04
C ASP A 355 39.78 11.25 -5.30
N THR A 356 38.93 12.07 -5.93
CA THR A 356 38.38 13.26 -5.26
C THR A 356 37.29 12.85 -4.31
N ILE A 357 37.38 13.28 -3.06
CA ILE A 357 36.34 13.01 -2.04
C ILE A 357 35.11 13.84 -2.34
N VAL A 358 33.99 13.17 -2.62
CA VAL A 358 32.67 13.78 -2.87
C VAL A 358 31.84 13.82 -1.59
N GLN A 359 31.93 12.76 -0.76
CA GLN A 359 31.39 12.74 0.59
C GLN A 359 32.46 12.22 1.54
N PHE A 360 32.59 12.84 2.71
CA PHE A 360 33.51 12.38 3.73
C PHE A 360 33.03 11.14 4.46
N GLU A 361 31.71 10.98 4.55
CA GLU A 361 31.07 9.84 5.12
C GLU A 361 29.89 9.42 4.22
N PHE A 362 29.78 8.14 3.89
CA PHE A 362 28.70 7.59 3.06
C PHE A 362 27.32 7.94 3.65
N GLY A 363 26.45 8.58 2.84
CA GLY A 363 25.11 8.94 3.27
C GLY A 363 25.03 10.02 4.35
N GLU A 364 26.17 10.65 4.73
CA GLU A 364 26.36 11.63 5.82
C GLU A 364 26.36 11.01 7.23
N ASP A 365 25.92 9.78 7.40
CA ASP A 365 25.81 9.06 8.67
C ASP A 365 26.59 7.73 8.70
N GLY A 366 27.16 7.34 7.58
CA GLY A 366 27.90 6.08 7.42
C GLY A 366 27.03 4.81 7.48
N THR A 367 25.70 4.95 7.49
CA THR A 367 24.78 3.82 7.65
C THR A 367 24.20 3.34 6.31
N SER A 368 24.02 2.03 6.19
CA SER A 368 23.33 1.41 5.05
C SER A 368 21.87 1.12 5.45
N PRO A 369 20.86 1.60 4.72
CA PRO A 369 19.46 1.27 5.03
C PRO A 369 19.16 -0.24 5.06
N VAL A 370 19.98 -1.04 4.39
CA VAL A 370 19.87 -2.52 4.40
C VAL A 370 20.29 -3.12 5.75
N GLU A 371 21.18 -2.45 6.48
CA GLU A 371 21.71 -2.89 7.76
C GLU A 371 20.93 -2.32 8.94
N VAL A 372 20.23 -1.20 8.72
CA VAL A 372 19.32 -0.65 9.70
C VAL A 372 18.08 -1.55 9.74
N SER A 373 17.91 -2.26 10.83
CA SER A 373 16.74 -3.13 11.02
C SER A 373 15.48 -2.28 11.06
N SER A 374 14.51 -2.51 10.18
CA SER A 374 13.20 -1.86 10.16
C SER A 374 12.14 -2.67 10.91
N SER A 375 12.54 -3.64 11.72
CA SER A 375 11.58 -4.36 12.55
C SER A 375 10.98 -3.44 13.62
N VAL A 376 9.71 -3.32 13.58
CA VAL A 376 8.62 -2.92 14.48
C VAL A 376 8.95 -2.12 15.77
N ASP A 377 10.16 -2.12 16.30
CA ASP A 377 10.62 -1.36 17.46
C ASP A 377 11.87 -0.51 17.13
N HIS A 378 11.75 0.30 16.07
CA HIS A 378 12.71 1.37 15.91
C HIS A 378 12.19 2.65 16.58
N GLU A 379 12.15 2.62 17.85
CA GLU A 379 12.66 3.75 18.61
C GLU A 379 14.13 3.90 18.16
N ILE A 380 14.42 4.97 17.43
CA ILE A 380 15.80 5.41 17.21
C ILE A 380 16.39 5.41 18.61
N ASP A 381 17.30 4.49 18.91
CA ASP A 381 17.96 4.48 20.20
C ASP A 381 18.89 5.70 20.24
N VAL A 382 18.27 6.79 20.69
CA VAL A 382 18.95 8.09 20.81
C VAL A 382 20.14 7.97 21.75
N ASP A 383 20.07 7.07 22.73
CA ASP A 383 21.12 6.85 23.69
C ASP A 383 22.32 6.12 23.04
N GLU A 384 22.06 5.09 22.20
CA GLU A 384 23.12 4.43 21.44
C GLU A 384 23.80 5.37 20.42
N ILE A 385 23.01 6.19 19.73
CA ILE A 385 23.56 7.20 18.79
C ILE A 385 24.35 8.26 19.56
N ALA A 386 23.85 8.74 20.68
CA ALA A 386 24.52 9.70 21.52
C ALA A 386 25.82 9.16 22.08
N ASP A 387 25.84 7.92 22.55
CA ASP A 387 27.04 7.24 23.04
C ASP A 387 28.08 7.09 21.93
N ARG A 388 27.67 6.66 20.74
CA ARG A 388 28.55 6.55 19.56
C ARG A 388 29.18 7.88 19.15
N VAL A 389 28.38 8.96 19.15
CA VAL A 389 28.87 10.29 18.82
C VAL A 389 29.83 10.80 19.91
N ILE A 390 29.50 10.59 21.18
CA ILE A 390 30.34 10.97 22.32
C ILE A 390 31.66 10.18 22.28
N ASP A 391 31.63 8.88 22.00
CA ASP A 391 32.82 8.03 21.89
C ASP A 391 33.73 8.45 20.71
N ALA A 392 33.13 8.96 19.64
CA ALA A 392 33.88 9.46 18.48
C ALA A 392 34.51 10.85 18.72
N GLU A 393 33.92 11.67 19.59
CA GLU A 393 34.35 13.06 19.83
C GLU A 393 35.38 13.16 20.97
N PHE A 394 35.37 12.22 21.92
CA PHE A 394 36.28 12.20 23.06
C PHE A 394 37.27 11.04 22.97
N GLU A 395 38.54 11.30 22.66
CA GLU A 395 39.64 10.32 22.69
C GLU A 395 40.11 9.99 24.13
N ASP A 396 39.81 10.87 25.10
CA ASP A 396 40.22 10.71 26.51
C ASP A 396 39.00 10.38 27.39
N GLU A 397 39.05 9.20 28.02
CA GLU A 397 38.01 8.72 28.96
C GLU A 397 37.77 9.65 30.15
N ALA A 398 38.76 10.44 30.58
CA ALA A 398 38.62 11.36 31.68
C ALA A 398 37.85 12.63 31.26
N GLU A 399 38.06 13.13 30.06
CA GLU A 399 37.35 14.26 29.47
C GLU A 399 35.90 13.89 29.14
N LYS A 400 35.67 12.67 28.66
CA LYS A 400 34.36 12.08 28.48
C LYS A 400 33.57 11.97 29.78
N ALA A 401 34.21 11.49 30.85
CA ALA A 401 33.56 11.35 32.17
C ALA A 401 33.23 12.71 32.81
N GLU A 402 34.06 13.74 32.59
CA GLU A 402 33.79 15.10 33.02
C GLU A 402 32.59 15.72 32.26
N PHE A 403 32.51 15.50 30.94
CA PHE A 403 31.39 15.93 30.10
C PHE A 403 30.07 15.26 30.47
N LEU A 404 30.07 13.95 30.72
CA LEU A 404 28.87 13.19 31.11
C LEU A 404 28.47 13.46 32.57
N GLY A 405 29.43 13.78 33.46
CA GLY A 405 29.17 14.07 34.87
C GLY A 405 28.41 15.40 35.09
N GLU A 406 28.41 16.31 34.15
CA GLU A 406 27.66 17.58 34.17
C GLU A 406 26.23 17.48 33.62
N ARG A 407 25.83 16.34 33.05
CA ARG A 407 24.48 16.12 32.48
C ARG A 407 23.57 15.38 33.48
N GLU A 408 22.41 15.96 33.75
CA GLU A 408 21.30 15.19 34.31
C GLU A 408 20.88 14.10 33.32
N PRO A 409 20.62 12.87 33.76
CA PRO A 409 20.17 11.80 32.86
C PRO A 409 18.93 12.28 32.11
N ALA A 410 18.95 12.18 30.79
CA ALA A 410 17.81 12.53 29.95
C ALA A 410 16.59 11.76 30.45
N THR A 411 15.59 12.47 30.93
CA THR A 411 14.30 11.91 31.28
C THR A 411 13.72 11.29 30.04
N ASN A 412 13.41 10.00 30.08
CA ASN A 412 12.80 9.23 29.00
C ASN A 412 11.72 10.05 28.28
N LEU A 413 11.96 10.37 27.03
CA LEU A 413 11.01 11.06 26.14
C LEU A 413 9.73 10.24 25.91
N SER A 414 9.74 8.94 26.26
CA SER A 414 8.59 8.04 26.21
C SER A 414 7.48 8.36 27.21
N GLU A 415 7.73 9.15 28.26
CA GLU A 415 6.70 9.52 29.25
C GLU A 415 5.90 10.78 28.87
N HIS A 416 6.29 11.50 27.83
CA HIS A 416 5.52 12.62 27.31
C HIS A 416 4.93 12.25 25.93
N GLY A 417 3.82 11.49 25.98
CA GLY A 417 2.94 11.24 24.84
C GLY A 417 2.40 12.55 24.25
N GLY A 418 3.20 13.24 23.48
CA GLY A 418 2.82 14.36 22.65
C GLY A 418 2.51 13.85 21.25
N ASN A 419 1.22 13.73 20.92
CA ASN A 419 0.74 13.61 19.55
C ASN A 419 1.35 14.73 18.70
N TRP A 420 2.32 14.40 17.89
CA TRP A 420 2.75 15.25 16.78
C TRP A 420 1.88 14.89 15.57
N GLU A 421 0.70 15.50 15.47
CA GLU A 421 -0.02 15.55 14.20
C GLU A 421 0.85 16.32 13.21
N VAL A 422 1.43 15.60 12.26
CA VAL A 422 2.04 16.18 11.07
C VAL A 422 0.88 16.64 10.19
N THR A 423 0.50 17.89 10.30
CA THR A 423 -0.34 18.56 9.31
C THR A 423 0.44 18.68 8.01
N GLN A 424 0.02 17.90 7.01
CA GLN A 424 0.40 18.11 5.61
C GLN A 424 -0.30 19.34 5.05
#